data_444bd136c4a7567fbc59077eefd67dd2
#
_entry.id   444bd136c4a7567fbc59077eefd67dd2
#
_cell.length_a   1.000
_cell.length_b   1.000
_cell.length_c   1.000
_cell.angle_alpha   90.00
_cell.angle_beta   90.00
_cell.angle_gamma   90.00
#
_symmetry.space_group_name_H-M   'P 1'
#
loop_
_entity.id
_entity.type
_entity.pdbx_description
1 polymer ?
#
loop_
_entity_poly.entity_id
_entity_poly.type
_entity_poly.pdbx_seq_one_letter_code
_entity_poly.pdbx_strand_id
1 'polypeptide(L)'
;MKLRYITSLAVALATAGIAGAADDLTKEITVEKDIVPQEREASRLNRTPSLSLPKIDMKRLRWSDTAVPAPVTNSISLLPPASYASTMTRSPYRGYLDLGYFPSMQIGASAGYRFLDTESTIVNGWLQYDGSQYKRENSEANKLTYKDHSAELGLGVSHYVGDIGTFEANIGYGFSSYNYPTLTADDFNQSVNRFNLGLGWSSALSNIDYTIKAGFGYFGFSKAYSTLLDKAAKEINGSVNADVRYYFSPSNSIGAELGVTFAKYSDGREIILTPANDESRATPSYLSDLVSRTAGVASVKPYYMYSMDAFSARLGVNVSHSWYDGGKTHVFPDVKLAITPARQFSIGLHLYGGDSQLNSLSSLFAHSHYLNPSLIYAPSWQKWFGDVNVVIGPFSGATIELWGGMGKAGNWAMPALIGTDEALRGAYYGMDFKSTHYGMAFSYKYRDMASLRLSYEGAPQGIDKGYTMWSDRAKSVFNAQLTVSPISALDICLGYELRSGRTIYEVGSDSDDIFQGTYYTLHTIGNVNSLNLGATYHITPQFNVWANVENLLNSKWEAVYGIPAKGVTGLVGIGYKF
;
A
#
# COMPACT_ATOMS: atom_id res chain seq x y z
N MET A 1 -21.13 -14.82 21.98
CA MET A 1 -21.84 -15.99 21.45
C MET A 1 -22.02 -16.01 19.92
N LYS A 2 -21.99 -14.88 19.21
CA LYS A 2 -22.21 -14.81 17.74
C LYS A 2 -20.97 -15.15 16.87
N LEU A 3 -19.77 -15.12 17.43
CA LEU A 3 -18.54 -15.39 16.68
C LEU A 3 -18.31 -16.90 16.40
N ARG A 4 -18.83 -17.77 17.26
CA ARG A 4 -18.70 -19.23 17.11
C ARG A 4 -19.48 -19.81 15.93
N TYR A 5 -20.55 -19.12 15.50
CA TYR A 5 -21.37 -19.59 14.38
C TYR A 5 -20.80 -19.19 13.01
N ILE A 6 -20.04 -18.09 12.94
CA ILE A 6 -19.43 -17.63 11.67
C ILE A 6 -18.22 -18.49 11.32
N THR A 7 -17.41 -18.87 12.31
CA THR A 7 -16.28 -19.78 12.08
C THR A 7 -16.76 -21.19 11.75
N SER A 8 -17.86 -21.65 12.35
CA SER A 8 -18.46 -22.95 12.03
C SER A 8 -19.05 -22.97 10.61
N LEU A 9 -19.62 -21.86 10.15
CA LEU A 9 -20.19 -21.76 8.80
C LEU A 9 -19.08 -21.71 7.72
N ALA A 10 -17.98 -21.02 7.97
CA ALA A 10 -16.84 -20.99 7.06
C ALA A 10 -16.15 -22.34 6.92
N VAL A 11 -16.03 -23.09 8.03
CA VAL A 11 -15.48 -24.44 8.01
C VAL A 11 -16.46 -25.43 7.34
N ALA A 12 -17.78 -25.27 7.57
CA ALA A 12 -18.80 -26.11 6.94
C ALA A 12 -18.90 -25.88 5.42
N LEU A 13 -18.74 -24.62 4.95
CA LEU A 13 -18.69 -24.31 3.51
C LEU A 13 -17.42 -24.86 2.84
N ALA A 14 -16.29 -24.83 3.54
CA ALA A 14 -15.05 -25.41 3.03
C ALA A 14 -15.10 -26.96 2.96
N THR A 15 -15.78 -27.60 3.91
CA THR A 15 -15.93 -29.07 3.92
C THR A 15 -17.01 -29.56 2.96
N ALA A 16 -18.08 -28.77 2.73
CA ALA A 16 -19.12 -29.13 1.76
C ALA A 16 -18.61 -29.08 0.30
N GLY A 17 -17.68 -28.15 -0.01
CA GLY A 17 -17.04 -28.07 -1.34
C GLY A 17 -16.11 -29.26 -1.63
N ILE A 18 -15.54 -29.88 -0.61
CA ILE A 18 -14.64 -31.04 -0.76
C ILE A 18 -15.45 -32.36 -0.93
N ALA A 19 -16.62 -32.45 -0.29
CA ALA A 19 -17.46 -33.64 -0.41
C ALA A 19 -18.12 -33.77 -1.78
N GLY A 20 -18.44 -32.68 -2.47
CA GLY A 20 -19.00 -32.70 -3.83
C GLY A 20 -17.99 -33.08 -4.92
N ALA A 21 -16.69 -32.93 -4.67
CA ALA A 21 -15.64 -33.30 -5.64
C ALA A 21 -15.21 -34.77 -5.54
N ALA A 22 -15.60 -35.46 -4.46
CA ALA A 22 -15.21 -36.85 -4.25
C ALA A 22 -16.13 -37.89 -4.97
N ASP A 23 -17.38 -37.50 -5.22
CA ASP A 23 -18.35 -38.39 -5.83
C ASP A 23 -18.21 -38.54 -7.36
N ASP A 24 -17.47 -37.68 -8.02
CA ASP A 24 -17.26 -37.74 -9.49
C ASP A 24 -15.99 -38.52 -9.89
N LEU A 25 -15.22 -39.02 -8.90
CA LEU A 25 -13.96 -39.77 -9.13
C LEU A 25 -14.11 -41.28 -9.14
N THR A 26 -15.34 -41.82 -9.01
CA THR A 26 -15.59 -43.28 -9.02
C THR A 26 -16.40 -43.75 -10.20
N LYS A 27 -16.20 -43.20 -11.39
CA LYS A 27 -16.64 -43.81 -12.63
C LYS A 27 -15.51 -44.68 -13.18
N GLU A 28 -15.47 -45.93 -12.78
CA GLU A 28 -14.68 -46.95 -13.47
C GLU A 28 -15.26 -47.15 -14.88
N ILE A 29 -14.50 -46.71 -15.88
CA ILE A 29 -14.75 -47.08 -17.27
C ILE A 29 -13.86 -48.28 -17.55
N THR A 30 -14.42 -49.48 -17.48
CA THR A 30 -13.77 -50.69 -17.96
C THR A 30 -13.81 -50.66 -19.48
N VAL A 31 -12.70 -50.37 -20.12
CA VAL A 31 -12.54 -50.52 -21.57
C VAL A 31 -11.82 -51.85 -21.80
N GLU A 32 -12.56 -52.88 -22.06
CA GLU A 32 -12.00 -54.10 -22.65
C GLU A 32 -11.68 -53.84 -24.12
N LYS A 33 -10.39 -53.75 -24.42
CA LYS A 33 -9.92 -53.74 -25.80
C LYS A 33 -9.11 -55.00 -26.05
N ASP A 34 -9.71 -55.93 -26.76
CA ASP A 34 -8.98 -57.10 -27.30
C ASP A 34 -7.85 -56.59 -28.22
N ILE A 35 -6.62 -56.73 -27.76
CA ILE A 35 -5.44 -56.45 -28.57
C ILE A 35 -5.02 -57.77 -29.24
N VAL A 36 -5.34 -57.91 -30.49
CA VAL A 36 -4.77 -58.95 -31.34
C VAL A 36 -3.37 -58.49 -31.77
N PRO A 37 -2.29 -59.16 -31.35
CA PRO A 37 -0.95 -58.78 -31.78
C PRO A 37 -0.77 -59.13 -33.26
N GLN A 38 -0.62 -58.09 -34.08
CA GLN A 38 -0.13 -58.25 -35.44
C GLN A 38 1.37 -58.09 -35.43
N GLU A 39 2.10 -59.11 -35.73
CA GLU A 39 3.52 -59.06 -36.02
C GLU A 39 3.75 -58.22 -37.30
N ARG A 40 4.37 -57.08 -37.15
CA ARG A 40 4.93 -56.32 -38.26
C ARG A 40 6.43 -56.34 -38.15
N GLU A 41 7.07 -56.77 -39.24
CA GLU A 41 8.52 -56.71 -39.37
C GLU A 41 9.02 -55.28 -39.11
N ALA A 42 9.92 -55.15 -38.15
CA ALA A 42 10.56 -53.88 -37.79
C ALA A 42 11.63 -53.54 -38.82
N SER A 43 11.33 -52.63 -39.73
CA SER A 43 12.35 -51.99 -40.53
C SER A 43 13.07 -50.90 -39.71
N ARG A 44 14.38 -51.01 -39.55
CA ARG A 44 15.22 -49.99 -38.91
C ARG A 44 15.07 -48.67 -39.65
N LEU A 45 14.42 -47.71 -39.06
CA LEU A 45 14.43 -46.32 -39.50
C LEU A 45 15.78 -45.67 -39.15
N ASN A 46 16.66 -45.60 -40.13
CA ASN A 46 17.90 -44.80 -40.06
C ASN A 46 17.57 -43.33 -40.27
N ARG A 47 16.79 -42.73 -39.36
CA ARG A 47 16.60 -41.26 -39.30
C ARG A 47 16.86 -40.83 -37.88
N THR A 48 17.90 -40.02 -37.73
CA THR A 48 18.06 -39.23 -36.50
C THR A 48 16.82 -38.35 -36.33
N PRO A 49 16.16 -38.38 -35.16
CA PRO A 49 15.01 -37.51 -34.92
C PRO A 49 15.48 -36.06 -35.01
N SER A 50 14.95 -35.29 -35.94
CA SER A 50 15.10 -33.87 -35.93
C SER A 50 14.25 -33.31 -34.80
N LEU A 51 14.88 -32.79 -33.78
CA LEU A 51 14.21 -31.99 -32.74
C LEU A 51 13.67 -30.74 -33.42
N SER A 52 12.39 -30.75 -33.75
CA SER A 52 11.68 -29.50 -34.00
C SER A 52 11.43 -28.84 -32.64
N LEU A 53 12.13 -27.78 -32.36
CA LEU A 53 11.82 -26.94 -31.21
C LEU A 53 10.34 -26.53 -31.30
N PRO A 54 9.53 -26.72 -30.26
CA PRO A 54 8.17 -26.25 -30.27
C PRO A 54 8.19 -24.73 -30.51
N LYS A 55 7.41 -24.27 -31.47
CA LYS A 55 7.16 -22.83 -31.62
C LYS A 55 6.47 -22.36 -30.35
N ILE A 56 7.23 -21.72 -29.48
CA ILE A 56 6.67 -21.03 -28.32
C ILE A 56 6.02 -19.78 -28.89
N ASP A 57 4.70 -19.80 -29.00
CA ASP A 57 3.93 -18.58 -29.21
C ASP A 57 4.13 -17.72 -27.96
N MET A 58 5.04 -16.77 -28.05
CA MET A 58 5.23 -15.79 -26.99
C MET A 58 4.01 -14.89 -26.94
N LYS A 59 3.02 -15.28 -26.15
CA LYS A 59 1.92 -14.40 -25.80
C LYS A 59 2.51 -13.20 -25.06
N ARG A 60 2.35 -12.02 -25.64
CA ARG A 60 2.78 -10.75 -25.05
C ARG A 60 2.09 -10.59 -23.70
N LEU A 61 2.87 -10.53 -22.62
CA LEU A 61 2.39 -10.07 -21.33
C LEU A 61 1.95 -8.60 -21.49
N ARG A 62 0.66 -8.37 -21.40
CA ARG A 62 0.11 -7.02 -21.37
C ARG A 62 0.11 -6.57 -19.91
N TRP A 63 0.87 -5.55 -19.62
CA TRP A 63 0.78 -4.82 -18.37
C TRP A 63 -0.34 -3.80 -18.53
N SER A 64 -1.36 -3.89 -17.72
CA SER A 64 -2.30 -2.80 -17.54
C SER A 64 -1.73 -1.93 -16.42
N ASP A 65 -1.26 -0.74 -16.79
CA ASP A 65 -0.79 0.29 -15.85
C ASP A 65 -1.95 1.01 -15.15
N THR A 66 -2.97 0.31 -14.74
CA THR A 66 -3.89 0.85 -13.75
C THR A 66 -3.30 0.55 -12.39
N ALA A 67 -2.35 1.38 -11.96
CA ALA A 67 -1.92 1.41 -10.59
C ALA A 67 -3.06 1.99 -9.72
N VAL A 68 -4.05 1.18 -9.44
CA VAL A 68 -4.80 1.36 -8.20
C VAL A 68 -3.80 1.05 -7.10
N PRO A 69 -3.53 1.96 -6.15
CA PRO A 69 -2.69 1.63 -5.01
C PRO A 69 -3.40 0.50 -4.26
N ALA A 70 -3.01 -0.71 -4.55
CA ALA A 70 -3.41 -1.84 -3.73
C ALA A 70 -2.82 -1.57 -2.34
N PRO A 71 -3.62 -1.64 -1.28
CA PRO A 71 -3.07 -1.64 0.06
C PRO A 71 -2.00 -2.72 0.07
N VAL A 72 -0.81 -2.38 0.54
CA VAL A 72 0.28 -3.34 0.68
C VAL A 72 -0.19 -4.35 1.70
N THR A 73 -0.88 -5.37 1.23
CA THR A 73 -1.01 -6.58 2.01
C THR A 73 0.41 -7.09 2.13
N ASN A 74 0.90 -7.21 3.35
CA ASN A 74 2.15 -7.91 3.65
C ASN A 74 1.95 -9.40 3.29
N SER A 75 1.72 -9.67 2.02
CA SER A 75 1.76 -11.04 1.52
C SER A 75 3.20 -11.50 1.72
N ILE A 76 3.38 -12.56 2.49
CA ILE A 76 4.65 -13.27 2.54
C ILE A 76 4.88 -13.75 1.11
N SER A 77 5.66 -12.99 0.37
CA SER A 77 6.11 -13.40 -0.95
C SER A 77 7.02 -14.59 -0.73
N LEU A 78 6.50 -15.79 -0.95
CA LEU A 78 7.34 -16.96 -1.17
C LEU A 78 8.25 -16.59 -2.33
N LEU A 79 9.56 -16.56 -2.06
CA LEU A 79 10.54 -16.38 -3.12
C LEU A 79 10.24 -17.45 -4.18
N PRO A 80 9.98 -17.09 -5.43
CA PRO A 80 9.86 -18.08 -6.47
C PRO A 80 11.15 -18.92 -6.46
N PRO A 81 11.08 -20.23 -6.66
CA PRO A 81 12.26 -21.04 -6.82
C PRO A 81 13.12 -20.41 -7.91
N ALA A 82 14.44 -20.39 -7.71
CA ALA A 82 15.39 -19.76 -8.61
C ALA A 82 14.96 -19.95 -10.07
N SER A 83 14.34 -18.93 -10.61
CA SER A 83 13.79 -19.00 -11.95
C SER A 83 14.96 -19.00 -12.90
N TYR A 84 14.99 -19.98 -13.79
CA TYR A 84 15.74 -19.83 -15.03
C TYR A 84 15.53 -18.42 -15.54
N ALA A 85 16.63 -17.71 -15.84
CA ALA A 85 16.59 -16.35 -16.31
C ALA A 85 15.56 -16.24 -17.45
N SER A 86 14.34 -15.82 -17.13
CA SER A 86 13.42 -15.40 -18.16
C SER A 86 14.06 -14.15 -18.73
N THR A 87 14.52 -14.21 -19.95
CA THR A 87 14.87 -13.03 -20.71
C THR A 87 13.62 -12.17 -20.72
N MET A 88 13.55 -11.20 -19.81
CA MET A 88 12.49 -10.20 -19.86
C MET A 88 12.61 -9.54 -21.23
N THR A 89 11.67 -9.84 -22.10
CA THR A 89 11.61 -9.22 -23.41
C THR A 89 11.30 -7.75 -23.15
N ARG A 90 12.32 -6.90 -23.28
CA ARG A 90 12.15 -5.47 -23.09
C ARG A 90 11.09 -4.97 -24.06
N SER A 91 10.20 -4.10 -23.59
CA SER A 91 9.22 -3.45 -24.46
C SER A 91 9.95 -2.79 -25.64
N PRO A 92 9.53 -3.00 -26.88
CA PRO A 92 10.12 -2.35 -28.05
C PRO A 92 9.95 -0.82 -28.02
N TYR A 93 9.02 -0.32 -27.20
CA TYR A 93 8.74 1.10 -27.07
C TYR A 93 9.61 1.72 -25.99
N ARG A 94 10.21 2.86 -26.30
CA ARG A 94 11.06 3.61 -25.38
C ARG A 94 10.31 4.62 -24.54
N GLY A 95 9.15 5.05 -25.03
CA GLY A 95 8.36 6.06 -24.34
C GLY A 95 6.86 5.77 -24.35
N TYR A 96 6.16 6.48 -23.47
CA TYR A 96 4.71 6.52 -23.45
C TYR A 96 4.23 7.93 -23.11
N LEU A 97 3.01 8.25 -23.55
CA LEU A 97 2.27 9.45 -23.22
C LEU A 97 0.81 9.07 -23.05
N ASP A 98 0.24 9.38 -21.89
CA ASP A 98 -1.18 9.23 -21.59
C ASP A 98 -1.75 10.58 -21.21
N LEU A 99 -2.82 11.00 -21.86
CA LEU A 99 -3.52 12.26 -21.61
C LEU A 99 -5.00 11.99 -21.44
N GLY A 100 -5.58 12.50 -20.36
CA GLY A 100 -7.00 12.40 -20.07
C GLY A 100 -7.59 13.72 -19.62
N TYR A 101 -8.83 13.96 -20.02
CA TYR A 101 -9.59 15.15 -19.66
C TYR A 101 -11.08 14.82 -19.46
N PHE A 102 -11.72 15.57 -18.57
CA PHE A 102 -13.17 15.55 -18.40
C PHE A 102 -13.68 16.97 -18.07
N PRO A 103 -14.84 17.39 -18.62
CA PRO A 103 -15.33 18.77 -18.54
C PRO A 103 -15.53 19.35 -17.14
N SER A 104 -15.59 18.55 -16.08
CA SER A 104 -15.59 19.02 -14.70
C SER A 104 -14.20 19.43 -14.20
N MET A 105 -13.29 19.87 -15.08
CA MET A 105 -11.92 20.26 -14.75
C MET A 105 -11.10 19.12 -14.13
N GLN A 106 -11.28 17.90 -14.63
CA GLN A 106 -10.42 16.79 -14.30
C GLN A 106 -9.41 16.56 -15.42
N ILE A 107 -8.14 16.52 -15.06
CA ILE A 107 -7.02 16.40 -15.99
C ILE A 107 -6.09 15.34 -15.43
N GLY A 108 -5.75 14.35 -16.25
CA GLY A 108 -4.69 13.37 -15.97
C GLY A 108 -3.69 13.41 -17.11
N ALA A 109 -2.42 13.46 -16.79
CA ALA A 109 -1.34 13.35 -17.77
C ALA A 109 -0.20 12.52 -17.19
N SER A 110 0.27 11.55 -17.95
CA SER A 110 1.51 10.84 -17.61
C SER A 110 2.37 10.63 -18.83
N ALA A 111 3.66 10.74 -18.65
CA ALA A 111 4.66 10.52 -19.69
C ALA A 111 5.89 9.85 -19.09
N GLY A 112 6.52 8.98 -19.85
CA GLY A 112 7.79 8.37 -19.47
C GLY A 112 8.63 8.06 -20.68
N TYR A 113 9.95 8.14 -20.49
CA TYR A 113 10.89 7.86 -21.56
C TYR A 113 12.16 7.20 -21.02
N ARG A 114 12.64 6.18 -21.73
CA ARG A 114 13.95 5.56 -21.51
C ARG A 114 14.99 6.24 -22.39
N PHE A 115 15.76 7.14 -21.78
CA PHE A 115 16.81 7.90 -22.47
C PHE A 115 17.97 7.01 -22.91
N LEU A 116 18.34 6.07 -22.03
CA LEU A 116 19.36 5.06 -22.30
C LEU A 116 18.79 3.68 -21.98
N ASP A 117 18.99 2.74 -22.86
CA ASP A 117 18.56 1.35 -22.72
C ASP A 117 19.59 0.44 -23.36
N THR A 118 20.67 0.18 -22.63
CA THR A 118 21.73 -0.76 -22.99
C THR A 118 21.62 -2.03 -22.15
N GLU A 119 22.43 -3.03 -22.45
CA GLU A 119 22.47 -4.27 -21.65
C GLU A 119 22.86 -4.01 -20.19
N SER A 120 23.75 -3.02 -19.96
CA SER A 120 24.25 -2.72 -18.62
C SER A 120 23.61 -1.49 -17.98
N THR A 121 23.00 -0.59 -18.73
CA THR A 121 22.52 0.69 -18.17
C THR A 121 21.16 1.05 -18.71
N ILE A 122 20.26 1.37 -17.79
CA ILE A 122 18.94 1.94 -18.09
C ILE A 122 18.85 3.30 -17.41
N VAL A 123 18.49 4.31 -18.19
CA VAL A 123 18.17 5.66 -17.68
C VAL A 123 16.77 6.00 -18.12
N ASN A 124 15.88 6.25 -17.19
CA ASN A 124 14.48 6.58 -17.45
C ASN A 124 14.07 7.86 -16.73
N GLY A 125 13.10 8.54 -17.29
CA GLY A 125 12.43 9.66 -16.66
C GLY A 125 10.94 9.55 -16.84
N TRP A 126 10.20 10.11 -15.91
CA TRP A 126 8.75 10.13 -15.92
C TRP A 126 8.20 11.42 -15.35
N LEU A 127 7.01 11.74 -15.79
CA LEU A 127 6.21 12.87 -15.33
C LEU A 127 4.77 12.38 -15.14
N GLN A 128 4.14 12.78 -14.05
CA GLN A 128 2.72 12.57 -13.80
C GLN A 128 2.10 13.86 -13.34
N TYR A 129 0.90 14.14 -13.81
CA TYR A 129 0.07 15.25 -13.35
C TYR A 129 -1.37 14.79 -13.19
N ASP A 130 -1.94 15.10 -12.04
CA ASP A 130 -3.34 14.85 -11.71
C ASP A 130 -3.95 16.15 -11.18
N GLY A 131 -5.05 16.57 -11.77
CA GLY A 131 -5.74 17.78 -11.38
C GLY A 131 -7.24 17.59 -11.33
N SER A 132 -7.88 18.14 -10.32
CA SER A 132 -9.33 18.12 -10.22
C SER A 132 -9.88 19.37 -9.58
N GLN A 133 -11.05 19.80 -10.07
CA GLN A 133 -11.86 20.84 -9.44
C GLN A 133 -13.31 20.39 -9.44
N TYR A 134 -13.95 20.40 -8.29
CA TYR A 134 -15.35 20.00 -8.17
C TYR A 134 -16.09 20.88 -7.16
N LYS A 135 -17.42 20.93 -7.29
CA LYS A 135 -18.29 21.67 -6.37
C LYS A 135 -19.15 20.67 -5.59
N ARG A 136 -19.16 20.83 -4.28
CA ARG A 136 -19.98 20.02 -3.38
C ARG A 136 -20.57 20.86 -2.27
N GLU A 137 -21.71 20.42 -1.77
CA GLU A 137 -22.30 20.94 -0.55
C GLU A 137 -21.57 20.31 0.64
N ASN A 138 -21.15 21.14 1.59
CA ASN A 138 -20.65 20.68 2.88
C ASN A 138 -21.80 20.28 3.82
N SER A 139 -21.50 19.88 5.04
CA SER A 139 -22.47 19.52 6.08
C SER A 139 -23.48 20.63 6.41
N GLU A 140 -23.17 21.89 6.11
CA GLU A 140 -24.01 23.06 6.33
C GLU A 140 -24.79 23.51 5.07
N ALA A 141 -24.84 22.68 4.03
CA ALA A 141 -25.47 22.97 2.76
C ALA A 141 -24.85 24.11 1.96
N ASN A 142 -23.64 24.56 2.31
CA ASN A 142 -22.89 25.54 1.55
C ASN A 142 -22.21 24.89 0.33
N LYS A 143 -22.38 25.48 -0.85
CA LYS A 143 -21.75 25.01 -2.09
C LYS A 143 -20.32 25.53 -2.20
N LEU A 144 -19.36 24.67 -1.89
CA LEU A 144 -17.94 25.00 -1.90
C LEU A 144 -17.23 24.39 -3.12
N THR A 145 -16.18 25.04 -3.57
CA THR A 145 -15.32 24.57 -4.65
C THR A 145 -14.05 23.96 -4.06
N TYR A 146 -13.84 22.68 -4.36
CA TYR A 146 -12.66 21.92 -3.97
C TYR A 146 -11.71 21.83 -5.15
N LYS A 147 -10.43 22.08 -4.91
CA LYS A 147 -9.35 22.01 -5.90
C LYS A 147 -8.25 21.12 -5.36
N ASP A 148 -7.73 20.25 -6.21
CA ASP A 148 -6.63 19.36 -5.88
C ASP A 148 -5.80 19.15 -7.14
N HIS A 149 -4.52 19.46 -7.08
CA HIS A 149 -3.57 19.33 -8.16
C HIS A 149 -2.28 18.72 -7.63
N SER A 150 -1.77 17.72 -8.30
CA SER A 150 -0.47 17.13 -8.01
C SER A 150 0.34 16.97 -9.28
N ALA A 151 1.62 17.24 -9.19
CA ALA A 151 2.59 16.99 -10.24
C ALA A 151 3.80 16.27 -9.64
N GLU A 152 4.23 15.22 -10.29
CA GLU A 152 5.42 14.47 -9.90
C GLU A 152 6.29 14.24 -11.12
N LEU A 153 7.59 14.37 -10.93
CA LEU A 153 8.59 14.05 -11.95
C LEU A 153 9.74 13.27 -11.30
N GLY A 154 10.34 12.39 -12.06
CA GLY A 154 11.45 11.59 -11.57
C GLY A 154 12.40 11.15 -12.66
N LEU A 155 13.63 10.90 -12.24
CA LEU A 155 14.67 10.27 -13.06
C LEU A 155 15.19 9.05 -12.31
N GLY A 156 15.40 7.96 -13.03
CA GLY A 156 15.95 6.72 -12.49
C GLY A 156 17.12 6.25 -13.35
N VAL A 157 18.13 5.73 -12.68
CA VAL A 157 19.29 5.07 -13.30
C VAL A 157 19.44 3.70 -12.67
N SER A 158 19.56 2.67 -13.49
CA SER A 158 19.97 1.33 -13.07
C SER A 158 21.18 0.93 -13.91
N HIS A 159 22.28 0.58 -13.24
CA HIS A 159 23.52 0.19 -13.90
C HIS A 159 24.00 -1.15 -13.35
N TYR A 160 24.09 -2.12 -14.24
CA TYR A 160 24.61 -3.45 -13.95
C TYR A 160 26.14 -3.47 -14.12
N VAL A 161 26.84 -3.78 -13.05
CA VAL A 161 28.32 -3.80 -13.00
C VAL A 161 28.80 -5.25 -13.09
N GLY A 162 28.57 -5.90 -14.22
CA GLY A 162 28.99 -7.29 -14.44
C GLY A 162 28.51 -8.21 -13.30
N ASP A 163 29.36 -9.13 -12.89
CA ASP A 163 29.05 -10.09 -11.81
C ASP A 163 29.12 -9.48 -10.40
N ILE A 164 29.44 -8.18 -10.28
CA ILE A 164 29.64 -7.53 -8.98
C ILE A 164 28.30 -7.08 -8.39
N GLY A 165 27.37 -6.63 -9.20
CA GLY A 165 26.04 -6.21 -8.72
C GLY A 165 25.38 -5.12 -9.55
N THR A 166 24.28 -4.58 -9.00
CA THR A 166 23.49 -3.54 -9.64
C THR A 166 23.48 -2.28 -8.78
N PHE A 167 23.83 -1.16 -9.40
CA PHE A 167 23.68 0.17 -8.83
C PHE A 167 22.36 0.78 -9.30
N GLU A 168 21.62 1.38 -8.37
CA GLU A 168 20.38 2.10 -8.64
C GLU A 168 20.47 3.50 -8.06
N ALA A 169 20.00 4.48 -8.81
CA ALA A 169 19.84 5.84 -8.31
C ALA A 169 18.52 6.42 -8.82
N ASN A 170 17.82 7.12 -7.97
CA ASN A 170 16.58 7.80 -8.33
C ASN A 170 16.52 9.18 -7.68
N ILE A 171 15.99 10.14 -8.43
CA ILE A 171 15.67 11.47 -7.93
C ILE A 171 14.23 11.78 -8.32
N GLY A 172 13.50 12.36 -7.41
CA GLY A 172 12.11 12.73 -7.62
C GLY A 172 11.78 14.08 -7.01
N TYR A 173 10.89 14.79 -7.68
CA TYR A 173 10.28 16.02 -7.18
C TYR A 173 8.77 15.92 -7.32
N GLY A 174 8.06 16.26 -6.26
CA GLY A 174 6.61 16.30 -6.22
C GLY A 174 6.11 17.68 -5.75
N PHE A 175 5.09 18.14 -6.41
CA PHE A 175 4.35 19.34 -6.03
C PHE A 175 2.89 18.98 -5.88
N SER A 176 2.24 19.47 -4.82
CA SER A 176 0.79 19.35 -4.64
C SER A 176 0.22 20.70 -4.23
N SER A 177 -0.96 21.03 -4.73
CA SER A 177 -1.69 22.23 -4.37
C SER A 177 -3.16 21.92 -4.21
N TYR A 178 -3.74 22.29 -3.09
CA TYR A 178 -5.15 22.06 -2.78
C TYR A 178 -5.72 23.18 -1.94
N ASN A 179 -7.03 23.35 -1.99
CA ASN A 179 -7.71 24.26 -1.09
C ASN A 179 -8.35 23.51 0.06
N TYR A 180 -8.45 24.18 1.16
CA TYR A 180 -9.13 23.74 2.37
C TYR A 180 -10.32 24.68 2.59
N PRO A 181 -11.47 24.42 1.97
CA PRO A 181 -12.62 25.29 2.14
C PRO A 181 -13.08 25.18 3.60
N THR A 182 -12.72 26.19 4.38
CA THR A 182 -13.25 26.35 5.74
C THR A 182 -14.59 27.04 5.67
N LEU A 183 -15.37 26.89 6.73
CA LEU A 183 -16.67 27.56 6.90
C LEU A 183 -16.56 29.09 6.98
N THR A 184 -15.38 29.62 7.21
CA THR A 184 -15.04 31.03 7.18
C THR A 184 -14.67 31.49 5.78
N ALA A 185 -15.01 32.70 5.42
CA ALA A 185 -15.00 33.26 4.07
C ALA A 185 -13.66 33.21 3.29
N ASP A 186 -12.57 32.80 3.90
CA ASP A 186 -11.26 32.74 3.29
C ASP A 186 -10.89 31.31 2.92
N ASP A 187 -10.96 31.00 1.61
CA ASP A 187 -10.41 29.78 1.02
C ASP A 187 -8.92 29.63 1.38
N PHE A 188 -8.61 28.71 2.30
CA PHE A 188 -7.22 28.42 2.62
C PHE A 188 -6.63 27.52 1.52
N ASN A 189 -5.74 28.09 0.71
CA ASN A 189 -5.00 27.36 -0.30
C ASN A 189 -3.64 26.93 0.26
N GLN A 190 -3.34 25.64 0.20
CA GLN A 190 -2.07 25.04 0.61
C GLN A 190 -1.31 24.50 -0.59
N SER A 191 -0.01 24.55 -0.53
CA SER A 191 0.84 23.79 -1.44
C SER A 191 1.98 23.11 -0.69
N VAL A 192 2.47 22.04 -1.28
CA VAL A 192 3.49 21.16 -0.72
C VAL A 192 4.54 20.87 -1.76
N ASN A 193 5.79 20.97 -1.36
CA ASN A 193 6.94 20.55 -2.14
C ASN A 193 7.58 19.32 -1.50
N ARG A 194 7.89 18.33 -2.33
CA ARG A 194 8.56 17.09 -1.93
C ARG A 194 9.76 16.86 -2.82
N PHE A 195 10.86 16.48 -2.24
CA PHE A 195 12.05 16.05 -2.97
C PHE A 195 12.54 14.75 -2.37
N ASN A 196 12.94 13.82 -3.18
CA ASN A 196 13.53 12.55 -2.76
C ASN A 196 14.72 12.18 -3.64
N LEU A 197 15.75 11.65 -2.99
CA LEU A 197 16.92 11.04 -3.60
C LEU A 197 17.08 9.64 -3.01
N GLY A 198 17.21 8.64 -3.84
CA GLY A 198 17.49 7.26 -3.44
C GLY A 198 18.73 6.74 -4.15
N LEU A 199 19.55 6.00 -3.40
CA LEU A 199 20.70 5.26 -3.91
C LEU A 199 20.58 3.83 -3.45
N GLY A 200 20.86 2.88 -4.32
CA GLY A 200 20.82 1.45 -4.03
C GLY A 200 22.01 0.73 -4.63
N TRP A 201 22.48 -0.28 -3.91
CA TRP A 201 23.41 -1.25 -4.41
C TRP A 201 22.94 -2.63 -4.00
N SER A 202 22.85 -3.56 -4.93
CA SER A 202 22.51 -4.95 -4.68
C SER A 202 23.51 -5.87 -5.36
N SER A 203 23.92 -6.92 -4.67
CA SER A 203 24.87 -7.91 -5.18
C SER A 203 24.49 -9.29 -4.68
N ALA A 204 24.66 -10.28 -5.54
CA ALA A 204 24.56 -11.71 -5.24
C ALA A 204 25.87 -12.38 -5.65
N LEU A 205 26.75 -12.57 -4.70
CA LEU A 205 27.99 -13.34 -4.85
C LEU A 205 27.72 -14.78 -4.46
N SER A 206 28.53 -15.72 -4.87
CA SER A 206 28.27 -17.18 -4.79
C SER A 206 27.51 -17.67 -3.53
N ASN A 207 27.79 -17.09 -2.36
CA ASN A 207 27.18 -17.48 -1.10
C ASN A 207 26.79 -16.28 -0.18
N ILE A 208 26.88 -15.06 -0.71
CA ILE A 208 26.49 -13.83 0.01
C ILE A 208 25.61 -12.98 -0.88
N ASP A 209 24.41 -12.68 -0.42
CA ASP A 209 23.56 -11.64 -0.97
C ASP A 209 23.60 -10.43 -0.06
N TYR A 210 23.74 -9.26 -0.64
CA TYR A 210 23.59 -8.03 0.14
C TYR A 210 22.95 -6.92 -0.68
N THR A 211 22.17 -6.11 0.02
CA THR A 211 21.53 -4.92 -0.53
C THR A 211 21.75 -3.76 0.44
N ILE A 212 22.20 -2.63 -0.08
CA ILE A 212 22.36 -1.39 0.69
C ILE A 212 21.52 -0.31 -0.02
N LYS A 213 20.68 0.38 0.73
CA LYS A 213 19.87 1.49 0.23
C LYS A 213 20.04 2.71 1.11
N ALA A 214 20.27 3.84 0.51
CA ALA A 214 20.30 5.14 1.18
C ALA A 214 19.23 6.04 0.58
N GLY A 215 18.53 6.78 1.42
CA GLY A 215 17.48 7.71 1.02
C GLY A 215 17.66 9.06 1.67
N PHE A 216 17.32 10.11 0.96
CA PHE A 216 17.21 11.47 1.45
C PHE A 216 15.90 12.07 0.98
N GLY A 217 15.18 12.75 1.88
CA GLY A 217 13.90 13.37 1.57
C GLY A 217 13.79 14.77 2.16
N TYR A 218 13.06 15.60 1.44
CA TYR A 218 12.59 16.90 1.91
C TYR A 218 11.08 16.99 1.69
N PHE A 219 10.38 17.51 2.66
CA PHE A 219 8.96 17.80 2.62
C PHE A 219 8.70 19.20 3.21
N GLY A 220 7.91 20.00 2.54
CA GLY A 220 7.61 21.34 3.05
C GLY A 220 6.25 21.85 2.61
N PHE A 221 5.47 22.32 3.59
CA PHE A 221 4.27 23.12 3.34
C PHE A 221 4.66 24.55 2.96
N SER A 222 3.84 25.22 2.15
CA SER A 222 4.04 26.63 1.80
C SER A 222 3.48 27.59 2.84
N LYS A 223 2.43 27.19 3.54
CA LYS A 223 1.75 28.00 4.55
C LYS A 223 1.61 27.26 5.86
N ALA A 224 1.61 28.00 6.95
CA ALA A 224 1.26 27.47 8.25
C ALA A 224 -0.23 27.09 8.31
N TYR A 225 -0.56 25.99 8.98
CA TYR A 225 -1.95 25.52 9.15
C TYR A 225 -2.72 26.28 10.22
N SER A 226 -2.02 27.02 11.07
CA SER A 226 -2.63 27.75 12.18
C SER A 226 -2.10 29.17 12.19
N THR A 227 -2.93 30.13 12.57
CA THR A 227 -2.53 31.48 12.84
C THR A 227 -1.55 31.62 14.01
N LEU A 228 -1.45 30.57 14.82
CA LEU A 228 -0.48 30.49 15.91
C LEU A 228 0.94 30.14 15.42
N LEU A 229 1.10 29.70 14.17
CA LEU A 229 2.37 29.32 13.57
C LEU A 229 2.81 30.39 12.58
N ASP A 230 4.00 30.97 12.77
CA ASP A 230 4.53 31.98 11.84
C ASP A 230 5.06 31.40 10.54
N LYS A 231 5.46 30.14 10.56
CA LYS A 231 6.07 29.45 9.42
C LYS A 231 5.44 28.08 9.17
N ALA A 232 5.48 27.69 7.92
CA ALA A 232 5.00 26.40 7.49
C ALA A 232 5.91 25.26 7.97
N ALA A 233 5.31 24.13 8.32
CA ALA A 233 6.05 22.94 8.73
C ALA A 233 6.89 22.37 7.58
N LYS A 234 8.10 21.94 7.91
CA LYS A 234 9.07 21.34 6.98
C LYS A 234 9.74 20.14 7.64
N GLU A 235 10.18 19.22 6.82
CA GLU A 235 10.92 18.03 7.24
C GLU A 235 12.08 17.76 6.30
N ILE A 236 13.21 17.41 6.90
CA ILE A 236 14.32 16.76 6.20
C ILE A 236 14.47 15.39 6.83
N ASN A 237 14.47 14.36 6.01
CA ASN A 237 14.66 12.99 6.48
C ASN A 237 15.75 12.27 5.70
N GLY A 238 16.31 11.24 6.32
CA GLY A 238 17.29 10.38 5.71
C GLY A 238 17.18 8.96 6.24
N SER A 239 17.57 8.00 5.43
CA SER A 239 17.59 6.60 5.81
C SER A 239 18.75 5.88 5.17
N VAL A 240 19.30 4.90 5.91
CA VAL A 240 20.24 3.90 5.39
C VAL A 240 19.73 2.55 5.85
N ASN A 241 19.56 1.64 4.91
CA ASN A 241 19.14 0.26 5.17
C ASN A 241 20.11 -0.69 4.48
N ALA A 242 20.48 -1.76 5.17
CA ALA A 242 21.29 -2.84 4.62
C ALA A 242 20.67 -4.18 4.99
N ASP A 243 20.64 -5.11 4.05
CA ASP A 243 20.33 -6.52 4.27
C ASP A 243 21.50 -7.34 3.78
N VAL A 244 22.04 -8.18 4.63
CA VAL A 244 23.15 -9.07 4.32
C VAL A 244 22.77 -10.49 4.69
N ARG A 245 22.92 -11.43 3.74
CA ARG A 245 22.62 -12.83 3.93
C ARG A 245 23.77 -13.71 3.47
N TYR A 246 24.17 -14.63 4.30
CA TYR A 246 25.18 -15.64 4.00
C TYR A 246 24.57 -17.02 3.95
N TYR A 247 24.78 -17.73 2.85
CA TYR A 247 24.34 -19.10 2.62
C TYR A 247 25.46 -20.08 2.93
N PHE A 248 25.29 -20.90 3.94
CA PHE A 248 26.23 -21.97 4.24
C PHE A 248 25.74 -23.34 3.71
N SER A 249 24.52 -23.42 3.24
CA SER A 249 24.00 -24.50 2.42
C SER A 249 22.82 -24.01 1.55
N PRO A 250 22.37 -24.77 0.54
CA PRO A 250 21.20 -24.39 -0.26
C PRO A 250 19.93 -24.19 0.58
N SER A 251 19.83 -24.85 1.73
CA SER A 251 18.64 -24.77 2.59
C SER A 251 18.83 -23.87 3.81
N ASN A 252 20.05 -23.39 4.10
CA ASN A 252 20.34 -22.71 5.34
C ASN A 252 21.11 -21.42 5.10
N SER A 253 20.64 -20.35 5.71
CA SER A 253 21.33 -19.06 5.68
C SER A 253 21.17 -18.31 7.00
N ILE A 254 22.11 -17.43 7.26
CA ILE A 254 22.03 -16.43 8.32
C ILE A 254 22.07 -15.05 7.68
N GLY A 255 21.41 -14.09 8.29
CA GLY A 255 21.44 -12.73 7.80
C GLY A 255 21.15 -11.72 8.88
N ALA A 256 21.29 -10.46 8.52
CA ALA A 256 20.94 -9.33 9.36
C ALA A 256 20.40 -8.19 8.50
N GLU A 257 19.27 -7.63 8.89
CA GLU A 257 18.77 -6.37 8.39
C GLU A 257 19.20 -5.26 9.36
N LEU A 258 19.78 -4.21 8.82
CA LEU A 258 20.22 -3.03 9.55
C LEU A 258 19.48 -1.82 8.99
N GLY A 259 18.98 -0.96 9.86
CA GLY A 259 18.26 0.24 9.44
C GLY A 259 18.57 1.41 10.35
N VAL A 260 18.75 2.58 9.75
CA VAL A 260 18.80 3.85 10.46
C VAL A 260 17.94 4.84 9.67
N THR A 261 17.00 5.46 10.36
CA THR A 261 16.16 6.53 9.78
C THR A 261 16.17 7.71 10.74
N PHE A 262 16.29 8.90 10.21
CA PHE A 262 16.17 10.11 11.00
C PHE A 262 15.31 11.14 10.27
N ALA A 263 14.68 12.02 11.03
CA ALA A 263 13.94 13.16 10.53
C ALA A 263 14.20 14.39 11.43
N LYS A 264 14.35 15.52 10.79
CA LYS A 264 14.39 16.82 11.46
C LYS A 264 13.18 17.62 11.01
N TYR A 265 12.34 17.94 11.97
CA TYR A 265 11.14 18.75 11.77
C TYR A 265 11.43 20.20 12.12
N SER A 266 10.82 21.12 11.41
CA SER A 266 10.78 22.53 11.74
C SER A 266 9.45 23.12 11.30
N ASP A 267 8.71 23.67 12.23
CA ASP A 267 7.46 24.38 12.00
C ASP A 267 7.62 25.91 12.18
N GLY A 268 8.82 26.35 12.47
CA GLY A 268 9.25 27.71 12.34
C GLY A 268 8.73 28.71 13.36
N ARG A 269 8.06 28.27 14.41
CA ARG A 269 7.71 29.18 15.51
C ARG A 269 8.29 28.70 16.83
N GLU A 270 8.97 29.62 17.47
CA GLU A 270 9.13 29.64 18.90
C GLU A 270 7.83 30.19 19.49
N ILE A 271 6.95 29.34 19.96
CA ILE A 271 5.80 29.82 20.76
C ILE A 271 6.37 30.18 22.12
N ILE A 272 6.74 31.45 22.25
CA ILE A 272 6.94 32.06 23.57
C ILE A 272 5.54 32.20 24.14
N LEU A 273 5.11 31.25 24.93
CA LEU A 273 3.98 31.42 25.81
C LEU A 273 4.43 32.46 26.84
N THR A 274 4.20 33.73 26.57
CA THR A 274 4.23 34.74 27.63
C THR A 274 3.21 34.24 28.66
N PRO A 275 3.63 33.97 29.88
CA PRO A 275 2.65 33.73 30.94
C PRO A 275 1.76 34.97 30.97
N ALA A 276 0.47 34.75 30.66
CA ALA A 276 -0.51 35.75 31.00
C ALA A 276 -0.30 36.05 32.49
N ASN A 277 -0.22 37.31 32.90
CA ASN A 277 -0.03 37.70 34.29
C ASN A 277 -1.17 37.24 35.23
N ASP A 278 -1.89 36.26 34.84
CA ASP A 278 -2.97 35.60 35.56
C ASP A 278 -2.55 34.16 35.83
N GLU A 279 -2.15 33.89 37.06
CA GLU A 279 -1.69 32.57 37.55
C GLU A 279 -2.74 31.47 37.41
N SER A 280 -3.93 31.74 36.90
CA SER A 280 -5.05 30.82 36.76
C SER A 280 -5.20 30.16 35.38
N ARG A 281 -4.43 30.57 34.36
CA ARG A 281 -4.48 29.95 33.03
C ARG A 281 -3.17 29.23 32.72
N ALA A 282 -3.05 28.02 33.21
CA ALA A 282 -2.04 27.08 32.71
C ALA A 282 -2.36 26.73 31.26
N THR A 283 -1.76 27.47 30.31
CA THR A 283 -1.76 27.06 28.91
C THR A 283 -1.02 25.72 28.78
N PRO A 284 -1.57 24.76 28.08
CA PRO A 284 -0.96 23.43 27.97
C PRO A 284 0.46 23.52 27.43
N SER A 285 1.42 22.98 28.18
CA SER A 285 2.86 23.00 27.88
C SER A 285 3.28 22.26 26.62
N TYR A 286 2.38 21.54 25.97
CA TYR A 286 2.68 20.77 24.77
C TYR A 286 2.80 21.60 23.48
N LEU A 287 2.33 22.85 23.46
CA LEU A 287 2.52 23.73 22.31
C LEU A 287 3.93 24.37 22.26
N SER A 288 4.63 24.46 23.40
CA SER A 288 6.00 25.00 23.46
C SER A 288 7.05 24.04 22.90
N ASP A 289 6.70 22.79 22.72
CA ASP A 289 7.62 21.71 22.36
C ASP A 289 7.76 21.45 20.85
N LEU A 290 7.07 22.21 20.01
CA LEU A 290 6.94 21.93 18.56
C LEU A 290 8.01 22.58 17.68
N VAL A 291 8.94 23.33 18.23
CA VAL A 291 9.72 24.34 17.49
C VAL A 291 10.80 23.80 16.55
N SER A 292 11.48 22.78 16.85
CA SER A 292 12.42 22.07 15.95
C SER A 292 12.90 20.82 16.63
N ARG A 293 12.56 19.66 16.08
CA ARG A 293 12.93 18.40 16.72
C ARG A 293 13.55 17.44 15.75
N THR A 294 14.52 16.72 16.28
CA THR A 294 15.15 15.60 15.57
C THR A 294 14.69 14.32 16.23
N ALA A 295 14.16 13.42 15.42
CA ALA A 295 13.82 12.07 15.84
C ALA A 295 14.57 11.08 14.95
N GLY A 296 14.83 9.90 15.47
CA GLY A 296 15.46 8.85 14.70
C GLY A 296 15.17 7.48 15.27
N VAL A 297 15.39 6.49 14.45
CA VAL A 297 15.25 5.09 14.77
C VAL A 297 16.42 4.32 14.18
N ALA A 298 17.09 3.50 14.98
CA ALA A 298 18.02 2.50 14.50
C ALA A 298 17.46 1.11 14.78
N SER A 299 17.62 0.18 13.86
CA SER A 299 17.16 -1.20 14.02
C SER A 299 18.21 -2.21 13.55
N VAL A 300 18.24 -3.34 14.23
CA VAL A 300 19.06 -4.50 13.88
C VAL A 300 18.17 -5.73 14.00
N LYS A 301 18.11 -6.53 12.93
CA LYS A 301 17.28 -7.74 12.86
C LYS A 301 18.13 -8.93 12.40
N PRO A 302 18.91 -9.55 13.28
CA PRO A 302 19.58 -10.80 12.95
C PRO A 302 18.55 -11.91 12.79
N TYR A 303 18.80 -12.80 11.83
CA TYR A 303 17.92 -13.93 11.57
C TYR A 303 18.68 -15.15 11.03
N TYR A 304 18.08 -16.30 11.29
CA TYR A 304 18.40 -17.56 10.63
C TYR A 304 17.25 -17.96 9.74
N MET A 305 17.53 -18.43 8.55
CA MET A 305 16.55 -18.90 7.59
C MET A 305 16.84 -20.35 7.19
N TYR A 306 15.82 -21.18 7.31
CA TYR A 306 15.79 -22.53 6.80
C TYR A 306 14.73 -22.63 5.71
N SER A 307 15.07 -23.22 4.56
CA SER A 307 14.14 -23.35 3.43
C SER A 307 14.31 -24.72 2.77
N MET A 308 13.21 -25.45 2.69
CA MET A 308 13.05 -26.67 1.91
C MET A 308 11.83 -26.51 1.00
N ASP A 309 11.62 -27.47 0.07
CA ASP A 309 10.55 -27.40 -0.93
C ASP A 309 9.16 -27.12 -0.34
N ALA A 310 8.81 -27.77 0.76
CA ALA A 310 7.49 -27.66 1.39
C ALA A 310 7.46 -26.83 2.67
N PHE A 311 8.60 -26.37 3.18
CA PHE A 311 8.69 -25.68 4.46
C PHE A 311 9.77 -24.63 4.45
N SER A 312 9.44 -23.43 4.95
CA SER A 312 10.41 -22.39 5.23
C SER A 312 10.20 -21.80 6.63
N ALA A 313 11.29 -21.51 7.30
CA ALA A 313 11.28 -20.86 8.60
C ALA A 313 12.33 -19.76 8.63
N ARG A 314 11.94 -18.57 9.05
CA ARG A 314 12.84 -17.48 9.43
C ARG A 314 12.67 -17.27 10.92
N LEU A 315 13.77 -17.38 11.65
CA LEU A 315 13.83 -17.17 13.09
C LEU A 315 14.76 -15.99 13.36
N GLY A 316 14.20 -14.90 13.82
CA GLY A 316 14.94 -13.67 14.05
C GLY A 316 14.52 -12.96 15.33
N VAL A 317 15.26 -11.92 15.63
CA VAL A 317 14.97 -10.98 16.71
C VAL A 317 15.08 -9.57 16.15
N ASN A 318 14.09 -8.75 16.41
CA ASN A 318 14.12 -7.35 16.08
C ASN A 318 14.51 -6.55 17.31
N VAL A 319 15.54 -5.73 17.18
CA VAL A 319 15.97 -4.76 18.18
C VAL A 319 15.91 -3.39 17.53
N SER A 320 15.07 -2.50 18.04
CA SER A 320 15.02 -1.11 17.58
C SER A 320 15.23 -0.14 18.75
N HIS A 321 15.94 0.93 18.46
CA HIS A 321 16.15 2.03 19.39
C HIS A 321 15.70 3.33 18.74
N SER A 322 14.81 4.05 19.41
CA SER A 322 14.36 5.37 18.98
C SER A 322 14.96 6.42 19.89
N TRP A 323 15.51 7.49 19.32
CA TRP A 323 15.99 8.65 20.08
C TRP A 323 15.06 9.83 19.86
N TYR A 324 14.14 9.94 20.74
CA TYR A 324 13.22 11.03 20.90
C TYR A 324 12.79 11.03 22.35
N ASP A 325 12.89 12.17 23.02
CA ASP A 325 12.39 12.36 24.38
C ASP A 325 12.87 11.26 25.37
N GLY A 326 14.19 11.09 25.48
CA GLY A 326 14.83 10.15 26.41
C GLY A 326 15.20 8.78 25.83
N GLY A 327 14.86 8.50 24.61
CA GLY A 327 15.21 7.25 23.92
C GLY A 327 14.46 6.01 24.45
N LYS A 328 14.06 5.11 23.56
CA LYS A 328 13.40 3.84 23.93
C LYS A 328 13.95 2.71 23.08
N THR A 329 14.27 1.60 23.74
CA THR A 329 14.69 0.37 23.06
C THR A 329 13.59 -0.66 23.16
N HIS A 330 13.27 -1.28 22.03
CA HIS A 330 12.29 -2.35 21.91
C HIS A 330 12.94 -3.60 21.35
N VAL A 331 12.58 -4.75 21.90
CA VAL A 331 13.08 -6.06 21.48
C VAL A 331 11.90 -6.99 21.35
N PHE A 332 11.80 -7.68 20.22
CA PHE A 332 10.75 -8.68 19.98
C PHE A 332 11.23 -9.75 19.00
N PRO A 333 10.76 -11.01 19.12
CA PRO A 333 11.01 -12.03 18.11
C PRO A 333 10.40 -11.63 16.75
N ASP A 334 11.10 -12.00 15.66
CA ASP A 334 10.60 -11.96 14.27
C ASP A 334 10.63 -13.38 13.71
N VAL A 335 9.49 -14.06 13.73
CA VAL A 335 9.34 -15.45 13.34
C VAL A 335 8.38 -15.57 12.17
N LYS A 336 8.87 -16.06 11.02
CA LYS A 336 8.05 -16.38 9.86
C LYS A 336 8.13 -17.88 9.59
N LEU A 337 6.98 -18.52 9.49
CA LEU A 337 6.86 -19.92 9.09
C LEU A 337 5.97 -20.00 7.87
N ALA A 338 6.37 -20.79 6.89
CA ALA A 338 5.52 -21.09 5.74
C ALA A 338 5.59 -22.58 5.43
N ILE A 339 4.43 -23.17 5.17
CA ILE A 339 4.25 -24.56 4.82
C ILE A 339 3.47 -24.63 3.51
N THR A 340 4.04 -25.30 2.51
CA THR A 340 3.44 -25.49 1.19
C THR A 340 3.46 -26.98 0.84
N PRO A 341 2.61 -27.79 1.47
CA PRO A 341 2.62 -29.25 1.29
C PRO A 341 2.20 -29.68 -0.11
N ALA A 342 1.49 -28.82 -0.83
CA ALA A 342 1.11 -29.00 -2.21
C ALA A 342 1.17 -27.64 -2.94
N ARG A 343 1.32 -27.66 -4.26
CA ARG A 343 1.37 -26.43 -5.09
C ARG A 343 0.13 -25.55 -4.95
N GLN A 344 -0.99 -26.16 -4.58
CA GLN A 344 -2.29 -25.48 -4.43
C GLN A 344 -2.64 -25.14 -2.99
N PHE A 345 -1.74 -25.33 -2.03
CA PHE A 345 -2.04 -25.06 -0.64
C PHE A 345 -0.82 -24.52 0.09
N SER A 346 -0.97 -23.35 0.70
CA SER A 346 0.06 -22.77 1.54
C SER A 346 -0.52 -22.17 2.81
N ILE A 347 0.21 -22.28 3.90
CA ILE A 347 -0.07 -21.63 5.18
C ILE A 347 1.15 -20.84 5.57
N GLY A 348 0.96 -19.57 5.93
CA GLY A 348 1.99 -18.70 6.50
C GLY A 348 1.60 -18.23 7.90
N LEU A 349 2.59 -18.13 8.76
CA LEU A 349 2.51 -17.54 10.09
C LEU A 349 3.62 -16.49 10.22
N HIS A 350 3.30 -15.32 10.74
CA HIS A 350 4.27 -14.27 11.05
C HIS A 350 4.00 -13.70 12.43
N LEU A 351 4.94 -13.87 13.35
CA LEU A 351 4.95 -13.23 14.66
C LEU A 351 6.07 -12.19 14.66
N TYR A 352 5.75 -10.92 14.87
CA TYR A 352 6.67 -9.81 14.77
C TYR A 352 6.32 -8.66 15.72
N GLY A 353 7.25 -7.76 15.90
CA GLY A 353 7.09 -6.58 16.74
C GLY A 353 8.42 -5.93 17.04
N GLY A 354 8.45 -5.05 18.03
CA GLY A 354 9.65 -4.32 18.45
C GLY A 354 10.13 -3.27 17.43
N ASP A 355 9.46 -3.11 16.28
CA ASP A 355 9.78 -2.09 15.29
C ASP A 355 9.32 -0.72 15.75
N SER A 356 10.21 0.26 15.65
CA SER A 356 9.87 1.68 15.78
C SER A 356 9.85 2.34 14.39
N GLN A 357 8.89 3.20 14.18
CA GLN A 357 8.70 3.92 12.91
C GLN A 357 8.58 5.41 13.17
N LEU A 358 9.30 6.22 12.39
CA LEU A 358 9.12 7.66 12.42
C LEU A 358 7.78 8.06 11.78
N ASN A 359 7.09 8.98 12.42
CA ASN A 359 5.91 9.64 11.86
C ASN A 359 6.40 10.83 11.02
N SER A 360 6.78 10.57 9.77
CA SER A 360 7.23 11.63 8.87
C SER A 360 6.06 12.46 8.34
N LEU A 361 6.29 13.76 8.12
CA LEU A 361 5.27 14.63 7.51
C LEU A 361 4.81 14.11 6.15
N SER A 362 5.73 13.58 5.37
CA SER A 362 5.43 12.99 4.06
C SER A 362 4.52 11.77 4.16
N SER A 363 4.73 10.88 5.14
CA SER A 363 3.88 9.70 5.34
C SER A 363 2.49 10.06 5.85
N LEU A 364 2.39 11.02 6.76
CA LEU A 364 1.11 11.52 7.28
C LEU A 364 0.32 12.26 6.20
N PHE A 365 1.00 13.08 5.39
CA PHE A 365 0.40 13.75 4.24
C PHE A 365 -0.11 12.76 3.19
N ALA A 366 0.63 11.72 2.90
CA ALA A 366 0.22 10.68 1.95
C ALA A 366 -1.03 9.92 2.43
N HIS A 367 -1.25 9.81 3.75
CA HIS A 367 -2.47 9.24 4.30
C HIS A 367 -3.69 10.14 4.01
N SER A 368 -3.58 11.43 4.31
CA SER A 368 -4.58 12.44 3.94
C SER A 368 -3.97 13.84 3.95
N HIS A 369 -4.02 14.52 2.81
CA HIS A 369 -3.55 15.91 2.70
C HIS A 369 -4.46 16.93 3.40
N TYR A 370 -5.67 16.53 3.79
CA TYR A 370 -6.59 17.38 4.56
C TYR A 370 -6.33 17.38 6.06
N LEU A 371 -5.47 16.50 6.55
CA LEU A 371 -5.12 16.45 7.96
C LEU A 371 -3.81 17.20 8.22
N ASN A 372 -3.78 17.97 9.28
CA ASN A 372 -2.57 18.66 9.70
C ASN A 372 -1.59 17.67 10.35
N PRO A 373 -0.43 17.37 9.75
CA PRO A 373 0.50 16.39 10.28
C PRO A 373 1.42 16.95 11.38
N SER A 374 1.34 18.22 11.71
CA SER A 374 2.35 18.92 12.53
C SER A 374 2.34 18.62 14.03
N LEU A 375 1.47 17.73 14.51
CA LEU A 375 1.30 17.45 15.93
C LEU A 375 1.96 16.17 16.46
N ILE A 376 2.52 15.33 15.60
CA ILE A 376 3.10 14.05 16.02
C ILE A 376 4.53 13.91 15.53
N TYR A 377 5.46 13.99 16.45
CA TYR A 377 6.90 13.83 16.20
C TYR A 377 7.49 12.58 16.86
N ALA A 378 6.84 12.04 17.89
CA ALA A 378 7.31 10.84 18.56
C ALA A 378 7.14 9.61 17.66
N PRO A 379 8.14 8.73 17.59
CA PRO A 379 8.02 7.49 16.81
C PRO A 379 6.87 6.61 17.30
N SER A 380 6.15 6.02 16.36
CA SER A 380 5.24 4.93 16.62
C SER A 380 6.03 3.62 16.77
N TRP A 381 5.52 2.66 17.52
CA TRP A 381 6.17 1.37 17.66
C TRP A 381 5.17 0.21 17.70
N GLN A 382 5.57 -0.88 17.08
CA GLN A 382 4.82 -2.12 17.09
C GLN A 382 5.20 -2.91 18.35
N LYS A 383 4.25 -3.06 19.30
CA LYS A 383 4.50 -3.83 20.51
C LYS A 383 4.64 -5.31 20.17
N TRP A 384 3.65 -5.85 19.50
CA TRP A 384 3.66 -7.19 18.93
C TRP A 384 2.51 -7.35 17.93
N PHE A 385 2.72 -8.19 16.92
CA PHE A 385 1.71 -8.60 15.95
C PHE A 385 1.87 -10.08 15.64
N GLY A 386 0.77 -10.73 15.31
CA GLY A 386 0.75 -12.11 14.86
C GLY A 386 -0.27 -12.26 13.75
N ASP A 387 0.18 -12.72 12.58
CA ASP A 387 -0.62 -12.86 11.37
C ASP A 387 -0.56 -14.29 10.85
N VAL A 388 -1.68 -14.76 10.35
CA VAL A 388 -1.83 -16.06 9.66
C VAL A 388 -2.45 -15.80 8.30
N ASN A 389 -1.92 -16.44 7.28
CA ASN A 389 -2.51 -16.47 5.95
C ASN A 389 -2.59 -17.89 5.41
N VAL A 390 -3.64 -18.18 4.67
CA VAL A 390 -3.88 -19.47 4.00
C VAL A 390 -4.25 -19.19 2.55
N VAL A 391 -3.58 -19.85 1.62
CA VAL A 391 -3.89 -19.77 0.19
C VAL A 391 -4.24 -21.16 -0.31
N ILE A 392 -5.39 -21.26 -0.97
CA ILE A 392 -5.95 -22.50 -1.52
C ILE A 392 -6.19 -22.28 -3.01
N GLY A 393 -5.53 -23.06 -3.85
CA GLY A 393 -5.59 -22.94 -5.31
C GLY A 393 -4.23 -22.57 -5.91
N PRO A 394 -4.15 -22.38 -7.27
CA PRO A 394 -5.31 -22.34 -8.17
C PRO A 394 -5.87 -23.73 -8.51
N PHE A 395 -7.19 -23.85 -8.47
CA PHE A 395 -7.92 -24.99 -9.03
C PHE A 395 -8.73 -24.50 -10.22
N SER A 396 -8.38 -24.92 -11.42
CA SER A 396 -9.05 -24.48 -12.64
C SER A 396 -9.18 -22.95 -12.77
N GLY A 397 -8.20 -22.20 -12.26
CA GLY A 397 -8.20 -20.74 -12.27
C GLY A 397 -8.78 -20.06 -11.02
N ALA A 398 -9.35 -20.83 -10.07
CA ALA A 398 -9.90 -20.31 -8.82
C ALA A 398 -8.88 -20.38 -7.68
N THR A 399 -8.74 -19.29 -6.93
CA THR A 399 -7.89 -19.19 -5.73
C THR A 399 -8.68 -18.57 -4.59
N ILE A 400 -8.54 -19.12 -3.40
CA ILE A 400 -9.08 -18.58 -2.15
C ILE A 400 -7.93 -18.20 -1.26
N GLU A 401 -7.97 -16.98 -0.72
CA GLU A 401 -7.03 -16.47 0.26
C GLU A 401 -7.79 -16.17 1.55
N LEU A 402 -7.26 -16.59 2.68
CA LEU A 402 -7.79 -16.29 4.00
C LEU A 402 -6.66 -15.70 4.84
N TRP A 403 -6.92 -14.65 5.56
CA TRP A 403 -5.94 -14.05 6.47
C TRP A 403 -6.59 -13.53 7.73
N GLY A 404 -5.78 -13.39 8.75
CA GLY A 404 -6.19 -12.78 9.99
C GLY A 404 -5.02 -12.60 10.93
N GLY A 405 -5.16 -11.64 11.80
CA GLY A 405 -4.13 -11.32 12.76
C GLY A 405 -4.61 -10.43 13.86
N MET A 406 -3.74 -10.26 14.83
CA MET A 406 -3.95 -9.36 15.96
C MET A 406 -2.62 -8.79 16.44
N GLY A 407 -2.70 -7.64 17.10
CA GLY A 407 -1.51 -7.01 17.63
C GLY A 407 -1.79 -5.79 18.48
N LYS A 408 -0.71 -5.21 18.96
CA LYS A 408 -0.71 -3.96 19.70
C LYS A 408 0.35 -3.02 19.16
N ALA A 409 0.01 -1.74 19.08
CA ALA A 409 0.93 -0.68 18.75
C ALA A 409 0.93 0.38 19.86
N GLY A 410 2.02 1.13 19.95
CA GLY A 410 2.16 2.25 20.87
C GLY A 410 2.43 3.53 20.11
N ASN A 411 1.89 4.62 20.60
CA ASN A 411 2.02 5.96 20.02
C ASN A 411 1.75 5.97 18.49
N TRP A 412 0.74 5.24 18.05
CA TRP A 412 0.40 5.17 16.64
C TRP A 412 -0.28 6.46 16.19
N ALA A 413 0.14 7.02 15.06
CA ALA A 413 -0.45 8.23 14.52
C ALA A 413 -1.89 7.96 14.04
N MET A 414 -2.86 8.44 14.78
CA MET A 414 -4.29 8.32 14.47
C MET A 414 -4.85 9.69 14.12
N PRO A 415 -5.60 9.83 13.01
CA PRO A 415 -6.32 11.05 12.72
C PRO A 415 -7.41 11.31 13.77
N ALA A 416 -7.53 12.57 14.15
CA ALA A 416 -8.56 13.07 15.04
C ALA A 416 -8.97 14.49 14.61
N LEU A 417 -10.10 14.96 15.07
CA LEU A 417 -10.52 16.35 14.95
C LEU A 417 -10.07 17.11 16.18
N ILE A 418 -9.57 18.32 15.97
CA ILE A 418 -9.32 19.26 17.05
C ILE A 418 -10.38 20.34 16.95
N GLY A 419 -11.20 20.47 17.97
CA GLY A 419 -12.15 21.57 18.11
C GLY A 419 -11.41 22.86 18.46
N THR A 420 -11.60 23.88 17.66
CA THR A 420 -11.30 25.27 18.01
C THR A 420 -12.60 26.05 17.82
N ASP A 421 -12.76 27.16 18.54
CA ASP A 421 -13.99 27.98 18.49
C ASP A 421 -14.40 28.43 17.07
N GLU A 422 -13.52 28.27 16.07
CA GLU A 422 -13.77 28.75 14.72
C GLU A 422 -13.84 27.65 13.65
N ALA A 423 -13.24 26.45 13.87
CA ALA A 423 -13.32 25.34 12.91
C ALA A 423 -12.79 24.02 13.48
N LEU A 424 -13.47 22.90 13.17
CA LEU A 424 -12.92 21.57 13.36
C LEU A 424 -11.81 21.33 12.33
N ARG A 425 -10.61 21.03 12.81
CA ARG A 425 -9.46 20.72 11.95
C ARG A 425 -8.97 19.31 12.22
N GLY A 426 -8.79 18.54 11.15
CA GLY A 426 -8.17 17.25 11.25
C GLY A 426 -6.69 17.35 11.62
N ALA A 427 -6.26 16.54 12.57
CA ALA A 427 -4.87 16.43 13.00
C ALA A 427 -4.55 14.97 13.34
N TYR A 428 -3.30 14.69 13.70
CA TYR A 428 -2.88 13.37 14.14
C TYR A 428 -2.58 13.35 15.63
N TYR A 429 -3.00 12.28 16.29
CA TYR A 429 -2.72 11.98 17.69
C TYR A 429 -1.98 10.66 17.82
N GLY A 430 -0.97 10.62 18.69
CA GLY A 430 -0.27 9.39 19.07
C GLY A 430 -1.05 8.61 20.11
N MET A 431 -1.47 7.39 19.78
CA MET A 431 -2.29 6.57 20.68
C MET A 431 -1.84 5.11 20.69
N ASP A 432 -1.98 4.49 21.84
CA ASP A 432 -1.84 3.05 21.98
C ASP A 432 -3.13 2.36 21.52
N PHE A 433 -3.01 1.33 20.69
CA PHE A 433 -4.17 0.59 20.22
C PHE A 433 -3.92 -0.91 20.10
N LYS A 434 -5.01 -1.67 20.14
CA LYS A 434 -5.08 -3.07 19.75
C LYS A 434 -5.65 -3.16 18.35
N SER A 435 -5.06 -3.99 17.52
CA SER A 435 -5.55 -4.28 16.18
C SER A 435 -5.97 -5.73 16.09
N THR A 436 -7.10 -5.97 15.45
CA THR A 436 -7.53 -7.30 15.03
C THR A 436 -8.05 -7.15 13.61
N HIS A 437 -7.48 -7.90 12.68
CA HIS A 437 -7.93 -7.89 11.29
C HIS A 437 -8.17 -9.32 10.82
N TYR A 438 -9.07 -9.48 9.88
CA TYR A 438 -9.34 -10.75 9.23
C TYR A 438 -9.94 -10.49 7.86
N GLY A 439 -9.72 -11.39 6.95
CA GLY A 439 -10.25 -11.21 5.61
C GLY A 439 -10.24 -12.49 4.81
N MET A 440 -10.91 -12.39 3.68
CA MET A 440 -10.94 -13.42 2.66
C MET A 440 -10.92 -12.78 1.28
N ALA A 441 -10.29 -13.45 0.32
CA ALA A 441 -10.41 -13.11 -1.07
C ALA A 441 -10.67 -14.36 -1.91
N PHE A 442 -11.50 -14.20 -2.92
CA PHE A 442 -11.73 -15.17 -3.99
C PHE A 442 -11.26 -14.55 -5.30
N SER A 443 -10.39 -15.23 -6.00
CA SER A 443 -9.92 -14.83 -7.32
C SER A 443 -10.23 -15.94 -8.33
N TYR A 444 -10.74 -15.56 -9.48
CA TYR A 444 -11.00 -16.47 -10.58
C TYR A 444 -10.47 -15.90 -11.88
N LYS A 445 -9.67 -16.67 -12.58
CA LYS A 445 -9.14 -16.30 -13.88
C LYS A 445 -9.64 -17.30 -14.94
N TYR A 446 -10.42 -16.81 -15.89
CA TYR A 446 -10.89 -17.58 -17.03
C TYR A 446 -10.04 -17.25 -18.25
N ARG A 447 -9.03 -18.09 -18.52
CA ARG A 447 -8.05 -17.86 -19.59
C ARG A 447 -7.46 -16.45 -19.50
N ASP A 448 -7.26 -15.78 -20.64
CA ASP A 448 -6.87 -14.37 -20.71
C ASP A 448 -8.07 -13.46 -21.03
N MET A 449 -9.30 -13.98 -20.92
CA MET A 449 -10.52 -13.26 -21.29
C MET A 449 -11.20 -12.57 -20.11
N ALA A 450 -11.12 -13.15 -18.92
CA ALA A 450 -11.79 -12.59 -17.76
C ALA A 450 -11.04 -12.90 -16.47
N SER A 451 -11.07 -11.97 -15.55
CA SER A 451 -10.63 -12.17 -14.16
C SER A 451 -11.62 -11.51 -13.21
N LEU A 452 -11.94 -12.22 -12.14
CA LEU A 452 -12.78 -11.73 -11.04
C LEU A 452 -11.97 -11.82 -9.75
N ARG A 453 -11.99 -10.74 -8.95
CA ARG A 453 -11.49 -10.75 -7.58
C ARG A 453 -12.57 -10.16 -6.66
N LEU A 454 -12.93 -10.92 -5.65
CA LEU A 454 -13.81 -10.50 -4.57
C LEU A 454 -13.00 -10.54 -3.29
N SER A 455 -13.04 -9.51 -2.47
CA SER A 455 -12.37 -9.51 -1.18
C SER A 455 -13.21 -8.83 -0.11
N TYR A 456 -13.12 -9.37 1.08
CA TYR A 456 -13.71 -8.79 2.28
C TYR A 456 -12.65 -8.73 3.37
N GLU A 457 -12.56 -7.59 4.04
CA GLU A 457 -11.68 -7.38 5.18
C GLU A 457 -12.46 -6.73 6.32
N GLY A 458 -12.37 -7.32 7.49
CA GLY A 458 -12.76 -6.73 8.75
C GLY A 458 -11.51 -6.30 9.51
N ALA A 459 -11.43 -5.03 9.85
CA ALA A 459 -10.28 -4.43 10.50
C ALA A 459 -10.68 -3.63 11.75
N PRO A 460 -11.25 -4.29 12.78
CA PRO A 460 -11.58 -3.60 14.01
C PRO A 460 -10.29 -3.19 14.74
N GLN A 461 -10.16 -1.90 15.04
CA GLN A 461 -9.07 -1.33 15.83
C GLN A 461 -9.65 -0.75 17.11
N GLY A 462 -9.05 -1.01 18.25
CA GLY A 462 -9.46 -0.49 19.54
C GLY A 462 -8.26 0.10 20.28
N ILE A 463 -8.51 1.09 21.12
CA ILE A 463 -7.52 1.63 22.03
C ILE A 463 -7.47 0.81 23.30
N ASP A 464 -6.30 0.69 23.92
CA ASP A 464 -6.19 0.18 25.29
C ASP A 464 -7.13 0.98 26.19
N LYS A 465 -7.95 0.29 26.98
CA LYS A 465 -9.02 0.80 27.87
C LYS A 465 -10.44 0.85 27.28
N GLY A 466 -10.72 0.13 26.22
CA GLY A 466 -12.08 -0.02 25.69
C GLY A 466 -12.55 1.07 24.75
N TYR A 467 -11.71 2.07 24.47
CA TYR A 467 -12.02 3.07 23.48
C TYR A 467 -11.74 2.52 22.08
N THR A 468 -12.71 2.64 21.20
CA THR A 468 -12.56 2.29 19.79
C THR A 468 -12.28 3.57 19.03
N MET A 469 -11.07 3.73 18.51
CA MET A 469 -10.74 4.84 17.64
C MET A 469 -10.69 4.40 16.18
N TRP A 470 -11.43 5.11 15.38
CA TRP A 470 -11.42 4.93 13.94
C TRP A 470 -11.28 6.29 13.30
N SER A 471 -10.15 6.52 12.86
CA SER A 471 -9.92 7.61 11.99
C SER A 471 -10.21 7.15 10.59
N ASP A 472 -11.19 7.63 9.89
CA ASP A 472 -11.43 7.35 8.48
C ASP A 472 -11.28 5.87 8.02
N ARG A 473 -10.62 5.00 8.78
CA ARG A 473 -10.52 3.57 8.50
C ARG A 473 -11.87 2.89 8.71
N ALA A 474 -12.26 2.12 7.74
CA ALA A 474 -13.50 1.37 7.81
C ALA A 474 -13.38 0.17 8.76
N LYS A 475 -14.45 -0.16 9.48
CA LYS A 475 -14.55 -1.42 10.22
C LYS A 475 -14.66 -2.62 9.30
N SER A 476 -15.19 -2.42 8.09
CA SER A 476 -15.19 -3.44 7.06
C SER A 476 -15.02 -2.83 5.68
N VAL A 477 -14.32 -3.55 4.83
CA VAL A 477 -14.06 -3.21 3.43
C VAL A 477 -14.45 -4.40 2.57
N PHE A 478 -15.30 -4.16 1.58
CA PHE A 478 -15.60 -5.13 0.54
C PHE A 478 -15.19 -4.55 -0.80
N ASN A 479 -14.41 -5.31 -1.58
CA ASN A 479 -14.01 -4.96 -2.93
C ASN A 479 -14.41 -6.07 -3.89
N ALA A 480 -14.95 -5.68 -5.04
CA ALA A 480 -15.19 -6.56 -6.17
C ALA A 480 -14.56 -5.93 -7.42
N GLN A 481 -13.75 -6.68 -8.12
CA GLN A 481 -13.12 -6.26 -9.37
C GLN A 481 -13.35 -7.33 -10.43
N LEU A 482 -13.91 -6.91 -11.56
CA LEU A 482 -14.10 -7.74 -12.74
C LEU A 482 -13.35 -7.09 -13.91
N THR A 483 -12.43 -7.82 -14.51
CA THR A 483 -11.76 -7.40 -15.75
C THR A 483 -12.15 -8.37 -16.85
N VAL A 484 -12.60 -7.85 -17.99
CA VAL A 484 -13.03 -8.64 -19.15
C VAL A 484 -12.37 -8.09 -20.40
N SER A 485 -11.73 -8.96 -21.16
CA SER A 485 -11.17 -8.67 -22.50
C SER A 485 -11.94 -9.48 -23.54
N PRO A 486 -13.15 -9.04 -23.94
CA PRO A 486 -14.02 -9.82 -24.83
C PRO A 486 -13.40 -10.01 -26.22
N ILE A 487 -12.60 -9.07 -26.64
CA ILE A 487 -11.77 -9.13 -27.84
C ILE A 487 -10.37 -8.60 -27.51
N SER A 488 -9.37 -8.96 -28.30
CA SER A 488 -7.99 -8.56 -28.06
C SER A 488 -7.73 -7.04 -28.08
N ALA A 489 -8.67 -6.27 -28.60
CA ALA A 489 -8.58 -4.83 -28.71
C ALA A 489 -9.32 -4.08 -27.58
N LEU A 490 -10.12 -4.76 -26.74
CA LEU A 490 -10.97 -4.09 -25.75
C LEU A 490 -10.78 -4.73 -24.38
N ASP A 491 -10.38 -3.91 -23.42
CA ASP A 491 -10.33 -4.26 -22.01
C ASP A 491 -11.37 -3.43 -21.24
N ILE A 492 -12.19 -4.09 -20.41
CA ILE A 492 -13.20 -3.47 -19.57
C ILE A 492 -12.89 -3.87 -18.11
N CYS A 493 -12.88 -2.90 -17.22
CA CYS A 493 -12.69 -3.10 -15.79
C CYS A 493 -13.87 -2.51 -15.02
N LEU A 494 -14.54 -3.33 -14.22
CA LEU A 494 -15.59 -2.90 -13.30
C LEU A 494 -15.10 -3.11 -11.88
N GLY A 495 -15.09 -2.05 -11.09
CA GLY A 495 -14.68 -2.06 -9.69
C GLY A 495 -15.81 -1.59 -8.78
N TYR A 496 -16.06 -2.32 -7.71
CA TYR A 496 -16.99 -1.89 -6.66
C TYR A 496 -16.28 -1.90 -5.31
N GLU A 497 -16.42 -0.83 -4.56
CA GLU A 497 -15.86 -0.66 -3.23
C GLU A 497 -16.93 -0.22 -2.23
N LEU A 498 -17.01 -0.96 -1.12
CA LEU A 498 -17.82 -0.60 0.04
C LEU A 498 -16.92 -0.54 1.26
N ARG A 499 -16.82 0.66 1.88
CA ARG A 499 -16.18 0.85 3.18
C ARG A 499 -17.24 1.27 4.19
N SER A 500 -17.37 0.57 5.28
CA SER A 500 -18.40 0.84 6.29
C SER A 500 -17.83 0.95 7.71
N GLY A 501 -18.61 1.64 8.57
CA GLY A 501 -18.25 1.82 9.95
C GLY A 501 -17.07 2.78 10.17
N ARG A 502 -16.98 3.85 9.38
CA ARG A 502 -15.97 4.91 9.52
C ARG A 502 -16.38 5.89 10.60
N THR A 503 -15.46 6.22 11.47
CA THR A 503 -15.67 7.17 12.56
C THR A 503 -14.42 7.97 12.82
N ILE A 504 -14.53 9.14 13.41
CA ILE A 504 -13.41 9.97 13.84
C ILE A 504 -13.70 10.56 15.21
N TYR A 505 -12.68 10.69 16.05
CA TYR A 505 -12.79 11.38 17.31
C TYR A 505 -12.54 12.88 17.15
N GLU A 506 -13.36 13.65 17.81
CA GLU A 506 -13.07 15.03 18.16
C GLU A 506 -12.45 15.05 19.56
N VAL A 507 -11.32 15.74 19.65
CA VAL A 507 -10.61 15.97 20.91
C VAL A 507 -10.80 17.44 21.26
N GLY A 508 -11.47 17.71 22.35
CA GLY A 508 -11.70 19.06 22.87
C GLY A 508 -11.24 19.21 24.31
N SER A 509 -10.99 20.42 24.73
CA SER A 509 -10.82 20.79 26.12
C SER A 509 -11.97 21.72 26.51
N ASP A 510 -12.65 21.43 27.61
CA ASP A 510 -13.66 22.35 28.14
C ASP A 510 -12.92 23.56 28.72
N SER A 511 -13.08 24.71 28.06
CA SER A 511 -12.39 25.94 28.45
C SER A 511 -12.92 26.57 29.73
N ASP A 512 -14.13 26.16 30.17
CA ASP A 512 -14.81 26.76 31.30
C ASP A 512 -14.53 26.06 32.64
N ASP A 513 -13.90 24.90 32.61
CA ASP A 513 -13.56 24.16 33.84
C ASP A 513 -12.10 23.66 33.81
N ILE A 514 -11.24 24.36 34.56
CA ILE A 514 -9.79 24.13 34.65
C ILE A 514 -9.45 22.72 35.17
N PHE A 515 -10.45 21.98 35.66
CA PHE A 515 -10.31 20.65 36.25
C PHE A 515 -11.02 19.54 35.47
N GLN A 516 -11.76 19.83 34.41
CA GLN A 516 -12.39 18.81 33.59
C GLN A 516 -11.49 18.46 32.38
N GLY A 517 -11.10 17.21 32.35
CA GLY A 517 -10.14 16.68 31.41
C GLY A 517 -10.60 16.72 29.95
N THR A 518 -9.68 16.41 29.10
CA THR A 518 -9.90 16.23 27.64
C THR A 518 -11.14 15.37 27.39
N TYR A 519 -12.13 15.91 26.70
CA TYR A 519 -13.30 15.14 26.26
C TYR A 519 -13.11 14.61 24.84
N TYR A 520 -13.77 13.48 24.57
CA TYR A 520 -13.72 12.82 23.26
C TYR A 520 -15.14 12.63 22.75
N THR A 521 -15.45 13.26 21.62
CA THR A 521 -16.73 13.06 20.93
C THR A 521 -16.50 12.19 19.69
N LEU A 522 -17.32 11.17 19.49
CA LEU A 522 -17.22 10.27 18.35
C LEU A 522 -18.16 10.73 17.23
N HIS A 523 -17.62 11.07 16.09
CA HIS A 523 -18.37 11.40 14.88
C HIS A 523 -18.37 10.22 13.90
N THR A 524 -19.50 9.99 13.25
CA THR A 524 -19.63 8.98 12.20
C THR A 524 -19.39 9.63 10.83
N ILE A 525 -18.51 9.04 10.05
CA ILE A 525 -18.24 9.42 8.66
C ILE A 525 -19.06 8.52 7.74
N GLY A 526 -19.67 9.09 6.71
CA GLY A 526 -20.46 8.34 5.74
C GLY A 526 -19.72 7.16 5.10
N ASN A 527 -20.42 6.08 4.85
CA ASN A 527 -19.87 4.90 4.18
C ASN A 527 -19.45 5.25 2.75
N VAL A 528 -18.31 4.72 2.33
CA VAL A 528 -17.92 4.75 0.91
C VAL A 528 -18.70 3.66 0.19
N ASN A 529 -19.36 4.03 -0.91
CA ASN A 529 -20.07 3.11 -1.80
C ASN A 529 -19.80 3.57 -3.23
N SER A 530 -18.76 3.02 -3.84
CA SER A 530 -18.25 3.45 -5.15
C SER A 530 -18.31 2.33 -6.16
N LEU A 531 -18.94 2.59 -7.28
CA LEU A 531 -18.90 1.75 -8.47
C LEU A 531 -18.09 2.48 -9.55
N ASN A 532 -17.05 1.85 -10.06
CA ASN A 532 -16.10 2.41 -11.00
C ASN A 532 -16.09 1.57 -12.29
N LEU A 533 -16.01 2.21 -13.42
CA LEU A 533 -15.95 1.57 -14.74
C LEU A 533 -14.80 2.15 -15.54
N GLY A 534 -13.92 1.28 -16.01
CA GLY A 534 -12.84 1.60 -16.94
C GLY A 534 -13.00 0.83 -18.24
N ALA A 535 -12.69 1.45 -19.36
CA ALA A 535 -12.60 0.78 -20.65
C ALA A 535 -11.39 1.31 -21.44
N THR A 536 -10.64 0.41 -22.05
CA THR A 536 -9.51 0.75 -22.92
C THR A 536 -9.68 0.04 -24.25
N TYR A 537 -9.66 0.79 -25.34
CA TYR A 537 -9.69 0.27 -26.69
C TYR A 537 -8.35 0.48 -27.38
N HIS A 538 -7.69 -0.60 -27.74
CA HIS A 538 -6.41 -0.63 -28.41
C HIS A 538 -6.63 -0.54 -29.93
N ILE A 539 -6.51 0.67 -30.48
CA ILE A 539 -6.64 0.90 -31.94
C ILE A 539 -5.47 0.25 -32.66
N THR A 540 -4.27 0.42 -32.12
CA THR A 540 -3.04 -0.26 -32.56
C THR A 540 -2.25 -0.71 -31.34
N PRO A 541 -1.19 -1.53 -31.48
CA PRO A 541 -0.31 -1.84 -30.36
C PRO A 541 0.33 -0.62 -29.69
N GLN A 542 0.42 0.50 -30.42
CA GLN A 542 1.00 1.76 -29.95
C GLN A 542 -0.03 2.75 -29.44
N PHE A 543 -1.23 2.76 -30.00
CA PHE A 543 -2.23 3.77 -29.73
C PHE A 543 -3.50 3.18 -29.14
N ASN A 544 -3.95 3.74 -28.03
CA ASN A 544 -5.21 3.38 -27.40
C ASN A 544 -6.02 4.62 -27.04
N VAL A 545 -7.32 4.42 -26.89
CA VAL A 545 -8.26 5.36 -26.27
C VAL A 545 -8.84 4.70 -25.03
N TRP A 546 -9.02 5.48 -23.98
CA TRP A 546 -9.54 4.95 -22.73
C TRP A 546 -10.52 5.91 -22.07
N ALA A 547 -11.39 5.35 -21.25
CA ALA A 547 -12.32 6.10 -20.44
C ALA A 547 -12.43 5.44 -19.06
N ASN A 548 -12.36 6.24 -18.01
CA ASN A 548 -12.56 5.83 -16.64
C ASN A 548 -13.63 6.70 -16.01
N VAL A 549 -14.60 6.07 -15.34
CA VAL A 549 -15.65 6.75 -14.59
C VAL A 549 -15.66 6.20 -13.19
N GLU A 550 -15.59 7.09 -12.22
CA GLU A 550 -15.61 6.77 -10.80
C GLU A 550 -16.92 7.19 -10.18
N ASN A 551 -17.31 6.49 -9.13
CA ASN A 551 -18.52 6.74 -8.35
C ASN A 551 -19.79 6.87 -9.22
N LEU A 552 -19.99 5.90 -10.14
CA LEU A 552 -21.18 5.83 -11.02
C LEU A 552 -22.50 5.88 -10.25
N LEU A 553 -22.51 5.43 -9.00
CA LEU A 553 -23.68 5.47 -8.11
C LEU A 553 -23.98 6.89 -7.61
N ASN A 554 -23.08 7.85 -7.84
CA ASN A 554 -23.14 9.21 -7.29
C ASN A 554 -23.39 9.23 -5.78
N SER A 555 -22.86 8.24 -5.09
CA SER A 555 -23.00 8.13 -3.63
C SER A 555 -22.30 9.29 -2.95
N LYS A 556 -22.89 9.80 -1.88
CA LYS A 556 -22.36 10.90 -1.11
C LYS A 556 -21.64 10.33 0.12
N TRP A 557 -20.35 10.59 0.24
CA TRP A 557 -19.57 10.30 1.45
C TRP A 557 -18.54 11.41 1.65
N GLU A 558 -17.89 11.40 2.77
CA GLU A 558 -16.79 12.31 3.09
C GLU A 558 -15.44 11.61 2.92
N ALA A 559 -14.48 12.27 2.28
CA ALA A 559 -13.10 11.80 2.22
C ALA A 559 -12.49 11.78 3.63
N VAL A 560 -12.66 12.88 4.35
CA VAL A 560 -12.41 13.06 5.78
C VAL A 560 -13.65 13.77 6.33
N TYR A 561 -13.89 13.72 7.62
CA TYR A 561 -15.01 14.42 8.25
C TYR A 561 -15.06 15.90 7.83
N GLY A 562 -16.21 16.33 7.36
CA GLY A 562 -16.44 17.67 6.84
C GLY A 562 -15.92 17.93 5.41
N ILE A 563 -15.18 17.02 4.81
CA ILE A 563 -14.66 17.14 3.44
C ILE A 563 -15.40 16.15 2.51
N PRO A 564 -16.40 16.62 1.76
CA PRO A 564 -17.16 15.74 0.88
C PRO A 564 -16.31 15.22 -0.28
N ALA A 565 -16.43 13.94 -0.56
CA ALA A 565 -15.77 13.31 -1.71
C ALA A 565 -16.37 13.78 -3.04
N LYS A 566 -15.61 13.57 -4.11
CA LYS A 566 -16.08 13.80 -5.48
C LYS A 566 -17.33 12.97 -5.76
N GLY A 567 -18.27 13.53 -6.53
CA GLY A 567 -19.39 12.76 -7.07
C GLY A 567 -18.98 11.86 -8.23
N VAL A 568 -19.92 11.65 -9.16
CA VAL A 568 -19.55 11.02 -10.43
C VAL A 568 -18.46 11.86 -11.08
N THR A 569 -17.36 11.23 -11.37
CA THR A 569 -16.21 11.85 -12.03
C THR A 569 -15.63 10.89 -13.04
N GLY A 570 -14.86 11.39 -13.98
CA GLY A 570 -14.24 10.55 -14.97
C GLY A 570 -13.16 11.26 -15.75
N LEU A 571 -12.47 10.47 -16.54
CA LEU A 571 -11.48 10.91 -17.51
C LEU A 571 -11.70 10.13 -18.80
N VAL A 572 -11.61 10.82 -19.92
CA VAL A 572 -11.51 10.20 -21.24
C VAL A 572 -10.15 10.61 -21.82
N GLY A 573 -9.43 9.66 -22.35
CA GLY A 573 -8.06 9.92 -22.73
C GLY A 573 -7.55 9.08 -23.88
N ILE A 574 -6.33 9.42 -24.24
CA ILE A 574 -5.55 8.75 -25.27
C ILE A 574 -4.21 8.32 -24.69
N GLY A 575 -3.74 7.17 -25.11
CA GLY A 575 -2.40 6.65 -24.77
C GLY A 575 -1.63 6.34 -26.03
N TYR A 576 -0.36 6.73 -26.05
CA TYR A 576 0.56 6.47 -27.14
C TYR A 576 1.89 5.94 -26.64
N LYS A 577 2.37 4.85 -27.25
CA LYS A 577 3.68 4.22 -26.98
C LYS A 577 4.58 4.36 -28.21
N PHE A 578 5.81 4.82 -28.03
CA PHE A 578 6.75 5.12 -29.12
C PHE A 578 8.19 4.65 -28.85
#